data_508d51551d4d5eb0e7e78c35b5b6a436
#
_entry.id   508d51551d4d5eb0e7e78c35b5b6a436
#
_cell.length_a   1.000
_cell.length_b   1.000
_cell.length_c   1.000
_cell.angle_alpha   90.00
_cell.angle_beta   90.00
_cell.angle_gamma   90.00
#
_symmetry.space_group_name_H-M   'P 1'
#
loop_
_entity.id
_entity.type
_entity.pdbx_description
1 polymer ?
#
loop_
_entity_poly.entity_id
_entity_poly.type
_entity_poly.pdbx_seq_one_letter_code
_entity_poly.pdbx_strand_id
1 'polypeptide(L)'
;RLPRAIRDVYKRQVLVPTGLYFEFEKGYEAQVRARSGLALKKGLGLPNGIGTIDSDYRGELKVILINMSREDVIIEDGDRIAQVVFMKIETPELVEVEEISDTERSDGGFGHTGL
;
A
#
# COMPACT_ATOMS: atom_id res chain seq x y z
N ARG A 1 -13.95 10.07 -10.12
CA ARG A 1 -13.53 10.67 -11.37
C ARG A 1 -12.67 11.90 -11.14
N LEU A 2 -11.57 12.02 -11.86
CA LEU A 2 -10.71 13.19 -11.75
C LEU A 2 -11.38 14.37 -12.48
N PRO A 3 -11.51 15.55 -11.85
CA PRO A 3 -12.05 16.73 -12.52
C PRO A 3 -11.10 17.25 -13.62
N ARG A 4 -9.84 16.93 -13.50
CA ARG A 4 -8.78 17.21 -14.48
C ARG A 4 -7.60 16.28 -14.20
N ALA A 5 -6.69 16.14 -15.16
CA ALA A 5 -5.49 15.36 -15.01
C ALA A 5 -4.61 15.88 -13.85
N ILE A 6 -3.94 14.96 -13.17
CA ILE A 6 -3.00 15.26 -12.10
C ILE A 6 -1.58 15.12 -12.67
N ARG A 7 -0.78 16.16 -12.50
CA ARG A 7 0.63 16.13 -12.87
C ARG A 7 1.46 15.77 -11.65
N ASP A 8 2.22 14.70 -11.75
CA ASP A 8 3.14 14.26 -10.69
C ASP A 8 4.58 14.47 -11.14
N VAL A 9 5.34 15.20 -10.33
CA VAL A 9 6.74 15.55 -10.60
C VAL A 9 7.66 14.75 -9.70
N TYR A 10 8.95 14.74 -10.03
CA TYR A 10 9.97 13.95 -9.35
C TYR A 10 9.95 14.18 -7.82
N LYS A 11 9.92 13.08 -7.08
CA LYS A 11 9.87 13.01 -5.60
C LYS A 11 8.62 13.63 -4.97
N ARG A 12 7.68 14.11 -5.76
CA ARG A 12 6.43 14.64 -5.23
C ARG A 12 5.45 13.52 -4.97
N GLN A 13 4.74 13.63 -3.85
CA GLN A 13 3.60 12.79 -3.55
C GLN A 13 2.31 13.47 -3.96
N VAL A 14 1.39 12.70 -4.52
CA VAL A 14 0.04 13.17 -4.85
C VAL A 14 -0.97 12.19 -4.29
N LEU A 15 -2.09 12.72 -3.83
CA LEU A 15 -3.21 11.94 -3.34
C LEU A 15 -4.26 11.87 -4.45
N VAL A 16 -4.43 10.68 -5.03
CA VAL A 16 -5.32 10.50 -6.17
C VAL A 16 -6.66 9.92 -5.70
N PRO A 17 -7.77 10.65 -5.85
CA PRO A 17 -9.08 10.14 -5.52
C PRO A 17 -9.53 9.14 -6.59
N THR A 18 -10.18 8.05 -6.17
CA THR A 18 -10.66 7.02 -7.10
C THR A 18 -12.16 7.07 -7.34
N GLY A 19 -12.91 7.73 -6.48
CA GLY A 19 -14.36 7.70 -6.52
C GLY A 19 -14.96 6.38 -6.01
N LEU A 20 -14.14 5.48 -5.48
CA LEU A 20 -14.57 4.16 -5.00
C LEU A 20 -14.72 4.15 -3.49
N TYR A 21 -15.74 3.47 -3.02
CA TYR A 21 -16.03 3.24 -1.61
C TYR A 21 -16.26 1.76 -1.42
N PHE A 22 -15.64 1.16 -0.41
CA PHE A 22 -15.73 -0.27 -0.18
C PHE A 22 -16.57 -0.59 1.06
N GLU A 23 -17.25 -1.71 0.97
CA GLU A 23 -17.90 -2.34 2.10
C GLU A 23 -17.67 -3.83 1.99
N PHE A 24 -16.95 -4.39 2.95
CA PHE A 24 -16.66 -5.82 3.00
C PHE A 24 -16.64 -6.27 4.45
N GLU A 25 -16.74 -7.58 4.65
CA GLU A 25 -16.96 -8.15 5.98
C GLU A 25 -15.73 -8.07 6.89
N LYS A 26 -16.00 -8.03 8.19
CA LYS A 26 -14.96 -8.12 9.21
C LYS A 26 -14.17 -9.43 9.06
N GLY A 27 -12.87 -9.38 9.30
CA GLY A 27 -11.97 -10.51 9.10
C GLY A 27 -11.21 -10.44 7.79
N TYR A 28 -11.47 -9.42 6.99
CA TYR A 28 -10.75 -9.14 5.74
C TYR A 28 -10.18 -7.73 5.76
N GLU A 29 -9.18 -7.53 4.94
CA GLU A 29 -8.67 -6.20 4.60
C GLU A 29 -8.49 -6.08 3.11
N ALA A 30 -8.51 -4.86 2.59
CA ALA A 30 -8.08 -4.57 1.23
C ALA A 30 -6.68 -4.00 1.28
N GLN A 31 -5.82 -4.41 0.34
CA GLN A 31 -4.47 -3.90 0.22
C GLN A 31 -4.31 -3.22 -1.13
N VAL A 32 -3.94 -1.95 -1.11
CA VAL A 32 -3.60 -1.20 -2.30
C VAL A 32 -2.12 -1.37 -2.57
N ARG A 33 -1.79 -1.87 -3.75
CA ARG A 33 -0.42 -2.20 -4.14
C ARG A 33 -0.03 -1.49 -5.42
N ALA A 34 1.26 -1.23 -5.58
CA ALA A 34 1.80 -0.67 -6.80
C ALA A 34 1.63 -1.66 -7.97
N ARG A 35 1.59 -1.12 -9.17
CA ARG A 35 1.61 -1.91 -10.40
C ARG A 35 3.03 -1.93 -10.95
N SER A 36 3.54 -3.14 -11.24
CA SER A 36 4.92 -3.32 -11.70
C SER A 36 5.21 -2.56 -13.00
N GLY A 37 4.26 -2.53 -13.92
CA GLY A 37 4.44 -1.81 -15.17
C GLY A 37 4.60 -0.30 -15.00
N LEU A 38 3.81 0.31 -14.11
CA LEU A 38 3.96 1.73 -13.80
C LEU A 38 5.25 2.02 -13.04
N ALA A 39 5.62 1.14 -12.12
CA ALA A 39 6.86 1.29 -11.37
C ALA A 39 8.07 1.27 -12.31
N LEU A 40 8.12 0.28 -13.21
CA LEU A 40 9.25 0.10 -14.11
C LEU A 40 9.32 1.17 -15.20
N LYS A 41 8.19 1.46 -15.85
CA LYS A 41 8.16 2.34 -17.04
C LYS A 41 8.03 3.81 -16.72
N LYS A 42 7.36 4.15 -15.64
CA LYS A 42 7.06 5.55 -15.29
C LYS A 42 7.57 5.97 -13.91
N GLY A 43 8.15 5.05 -13.15
CA GLY A 43 8.70 5.36 -11.84
C GLY A 43 7.64 5.72 -10.78
N LEU A 44 6.38 5.35 -11.00
CA LEU A 44 5.32 5.59 -10.04
C LEU A 44 5.22 4.45 -9.04
N GLY A 45 5.16 4.78 -7.78
CA GLY A 45 5.00 3.82 -6.70
C GLY A 45 4.16 4.38 -5.56
N LEU A 46 3.94 3.55 -4.56
CA LEU A 46 3.24 3.94 -3.34
C LEU A 46 4.27 4.19 -2.24
N PRO A 47 4.39 5.43 -1.73
CA PRO A 47 5.39 5.74 -0.70
C PRO A 47 5.11 5.04 0.62
N ASN A 48 3.87 4.64 0.88
CA ASN A 48 3.51 3.86 2.06
C ASN A 48 3.72 2.35 1.87
N GLY A 49 4.26 1.92 0.72
CA GLY A 49 4.48 0.52 0.39
C GLY A 49 3.19 -0.20 0.05
N ILE A 50 2.41 -0.54 1.05
CA ILE A 50 1.07 -1.11 0.91
C ILE A 50 0.09 -0.19 1.61
N GLY A 51 -0.98 0.20 0.93
CA GLY A 51 -2.09 0.90 1.54
C GLY A 51 -3.06 -0.09 2.14
N THR A 52 -3.22 -0.10 3.46
CA THR A 52 -4.16 -0.99 4.14
C THR A 52 -5.49 -0.30 4.31
N ILE A 53 -6.56 -0.98 3.91
CA ILE A 53 -7.92 -0.51 4.09
C ILE A 53 -8.66 -1.50 4.98
N ASP A 54 -9.06 -1.02 6.14
CA ASP A 54 -9.77 -1.82 7.12
C ASP A 54 -11.23 -2.05 6.70
N SER A 55 -11.82 -3.13 7.21
CA SER A 55 -13.20 -3.49 6.86
C SER A 55 -14.24 -2.45 7.30
N ASP A 56 -13.92 -1.63 8.30
CA ASP A 56 -14.82 -0.60 8.82
C ASP A 56 -14.58 0.79 8.22
N TYR A 57 -13.64 0.92 7.30
CA TYR A 57 -13.42 2.19 6.61
C TYR A 57 -14.52 2.43 5.58
N ARG A 58 -15.19 3.56 5.66
CA ARG A 58 -16.31 3.92 4.77
C ARG A 58 -16.01 5.17 3.93
N GLY A 59 -14.80 5.68 4.04
CA GLY A 59 -14.38 6.83 3.23
C GLY A 59 -14.01 6.44 1.80
N GLU A 60 -13.74 7.45 1.03
CA GLU A 60 -13.27 7.26 -0.34
C GLU A 60 -11.89 6.60 -0.37
N LEU A 61 -11.73 5.63 -1.27
CA LEU A 61 -10.42 5.05 -1.57
C LEU A 61 -9.58 6.08 -2.30
N LYS A 62 -8.47 6.45 -1.70
CA LYS A 62 -7.49 7.36 -2.30
C LYS A 62 -6.14 6.67 -2.35
N VAL A 63 -5.40 6.94 -3.41
CA VAL A 63 -4.09 6.32 -3.63
C VAL A 63 -3.01 7.39 -3.51
N ILE A 64 -2.03 7.14 -2.65
CA ILE A 64 -0.86 8.01 -2.53
C ILE A 64 0.17 7.52 -3.53
N LEU A 65 0.53 8.37 -4.49
CA LEU A 65 1.56 8.05 -5.47
C LEU A 65 2.79 8.94 -5.28
N ILE A 66 3.95 8.37 -5.51
CA ILE A 66 5.20 9.11 -5.59
C ILE A 66 5.83 8.87 -6.96
N ASN A 67 6.35 9.94 -7.57
CA ASN A 67 7.08 9.86 -8.82
C ASN A 67 8.59 9.79 -8.55
N MET A 68 9.17 8.63 -8.78
CA MET A 68 10.61 8.39 -8.61
C MET A 68 11.39 8.56 -9.92
N SER A 69 10.71 8.89 -11.01
CA SER A 69 11.36 9.23 -12.28
C SER A 69 11.72 10.71 -12.32
N ARG A 70 12.60 11.10 -13.21
CA ARG A 70 12.96 12.50 -13.41
C ARG A 70 12.03 13.24 -14.36
N GLU A 71 11.07 12.53 -14.94
CA GLU A 71 10.12 13.07 -15.88
C GLU A 71 8.76 13.27 -15.18
N ASP A 72 8.03 14.30 -15.60
CA ASP A 72 6.68 14.50 -15.11
C ASP A 72 5.77 13.40 -15.64
N VAL A 73 4.85 12.93 -14.80
CA VAL A 73 3.85 11.94 -15.17
C VAL A 73 2.47 12.57 -15.03
N ILE A 74 1.67 12.42 -16.08
CA ILE A 74 0.29 12.90 -16.08
C ILE A 74 -0.62 11.71 -15.79
N ILE A 75 -1.47 11.87 -14.78
CA ILE A 75 -2.48 10.88 -14.40
C ILE A 75 -3.83 11.40 -14.85
N GLU A 76 -4.47 10.66 -15.72
CA GLU A 76 -5.75 11.01 -16.30
C GLU A 76 -6.86 10.12 -15.74
N ASP A 77 -8.10 10.62 -15.86
CA ASP A 77 -9.26 9.83 -15.47
C ASP A 77 -9.30 8.51 -16.24
N GLY A 78 -9.54 7.42 -15.54
CA GLY A 78 -9.54 6.08 -16.13
C GLY A 78 -8.19 5.37 -16.13
N ASP A 79 -7.11 6.06 -15.76
CA ASP A 79 -5.80 5.42 -15.68
C ASP A 79 -5.75 4.36 -14.56
N ARG A 80 -5.09 3.26 -14.85
CA ARG A 80 -4.84 2.19 -13.89
C ARG A 80 -3.57 2.49 -13.12
N ILE A 81 -3.70 3.03 -11.90
CA ILE A 81 -2.57 3.55 -11.12
C ILE A 81 -2.12 2.62 -10.00
N ALA A 82 -2.95 1.68 -9.61
CA ALA A 82 -2.68 0.74 -8.53
C ALA A 82 -3.53 -0.49 -8.71
N GLN A 83 -3.38 -1.43 -7.81
CA GLN A 83 -4.22 -2.62 -7.78
C GLN A 83 -4.66 -2.89 -6.34
N VAL A 84 -5.82 -3.51 -6.19
CA VAL A 84 -6.38 -3.85 -4.88
C VAL A 84 -6.50 -5.36 -4.78
N VAL A 85 -6.01 -5.92 -3.67
CA VAL A 85 -6.23 -7.30 -3.29
C VAL A 85 -6.97 -7.35 -1.97
N PHE A 86 -7.88 -8.31 -1.84
CA PHE A 86 -8.58 -8.56 -0.58
C PHE A 86 -7.94 -9.77 0.07
N MET A 87 -7.66 -9.68 1.36
CA MET A 87 -7.01 -10.74 2.11
C MET A 87 -7.74 -11.00 3.40
N LYS A 88 -7.84 -12.28 3.76
CA LYS A 88 -8.28 -12.67 5.08
C LYS A 88 -7.17 -12.35 6.07
N ILE A 89 -7.54 -11.78 7.22
CA ILE A 89 -6.58 -11.38 8.24
C ILE A 89 -6.81 -12.15 9.53
N GLU A 90 -5.75 -12.34 10.27
CA GLU A 90 -5.79 -12.85 11.64
C GLU A 90 -5.62 -11.69 12.61
N THR A 91 -6.43 -11.69 13.66
CA THR A 91 -6.37 -10.67 14.69
C THR A 91 -6.10 -11.37 16.03
N PRO A 92 -4.84 -11.71 16.32
CA PRO A 92 -4.50 -12.43 17.55
C PRO A 92 -4.68 -11.54 18.76
N GLU A 93 -4.97 -12.17 19.88
CA GLU A 93 -4.92 -11.52 21.18
C GLU A 93 -3.45 -11.29 21.57
N LEU A 94 -3.12 -10.05 21.94
CA LEU A 94 -1.80 -9.71 22.45
C LEU A 94 -1.80 -9.84 23.96
N VAL A 95 -0.87 -10.63 24.49
CA VAL A 95 -0.74 -10.87 25.91
C VAL A 95 0.63 -10.36 26.37
N GLU A 96 0.62 -9.42 27.30
CA GLU A 96 1.85 -8.93 27.92
C GLU A 96 2.41 -9.99 28.89
N VAL A 97 3.68 -10.29 28.74
CA VAL A 97 4.40 -11.24 29.59
C VAL A 97 5.73 -10.65 29.99
N GLU A 98 6.32 -11.14 31.10
CA GLU A 98 7.63 -10.69 31.54
C GLU A 98 8.76 -11.33 30.72
N GLU A 99 8.56 -12.59 30.29
CA GLU A 99 9.51 -13.31 29.45
C GLU A 99 8.80 -14.08 28.36
N ILE A 100 9.46 -14.21 27.21
CA ILE A 100 9.01 -15.03 26.08
C ILE A 100 9.85 -16.33 26.04
N SER A 101 9.29 -17.38 25.44
CA SER A 101 9.97 -18.67 25.31
C SER A 101 11.14 -18.58 24.33
N ASP A 102 12.16 -19.39 24.59
CA ASP A 102 13.32 -19.52 23.71
C ASP A 102 13.06 -20.43 22.52
N THR A 103 13.83 -20.20 21.46
CA THR A 103 13.92 -21.08 20.30
C THR A 103 15.39 -21.27 19.94
N GLU A 104 15.68 -22.18 19.00
CA GLU A 104 17.06 -22.33 18.48
C GLU A 104 17.62 -21.08 17.90
N ARG A 105 16.77 -20.32 17.19
CA ARG A 105 17.16 -19.05 16.59
C ARG A 105 17.34 -17.95 17.62
N SER A 106 16.49 -17.95 18.64
CA SER A 106 16.41 -16.93 19.69
C SER A 106 16.39 -15.51 19.07
N ASP A 107 17.32 -14.65 19.40
CA ASP A 107 17.37 -13.28 18.90
C ASP A 107 18.18 -13.10 17.60
N GLY A 108 18.57 -14.20 16.96
CA GLY A 108 19.29 -14.15 15.68
C GLY A 108 18.45 -13.54 14.56
N GLY A 109 18.92 -12.44 14.02
CA GLY A 109 18.28 -11.74 12.91
C GLY A 109 19.32 -11.10 12.02
N PHE A 110 18.91 -10.30 11.04
CA PHE A 110 19.78 -9.48 10.20
C PHE A 110 20.97 -10.25 9.61
N GLY A 111 20.71 -11.41 8.99
CA GLY A 111 21.75 -12.22 8.39
C GLY A 111 22.17 -13.40 9.26
N HIS A 112 21.40 -13.78 10.26
CA HIS A 112 21.66 -14.93 11.12
C HIS A 112 21.90 -16.22 10.34
N THR A 113 21.18 -16.42 9.22
CA THR A 113 21.35 -17.60 8.37
C THR A 113 22.49 -17.47 7.35
N GLY A 114 23.21 -16.38 7.39
CA GLY A 114 24.30 -16.07 6.46
C GLY A 114 23.85 -15.20 5.28
N LEU A 115 24.74 -14.34 4.87
CA LEU A 115 24.51 -13.46 3.71
C LEU A 115 25.11 -14.04 2.44
#